data_9fd7aab63cdc01017adfe87c48f361c6
#
_entry.id   9fd7aab63cdc01017adfe87c48f361c6
#
_cell.length_a   1.000
_cell.length_b   1.000
_cell.length_c   1.000
_cell.angle_alpha   90.00
_cell.angle_beta   90.00
_cell.angle_gamma   90.00
#
_symmetry.space_group_name_H-M   'P 1'
#
loop_
_entity.id
_entity.type
_entity.pdbx_description
1 polymer ?
#
loop_
_entity_poly.entity_id
_entity_poly.type
_entity_poly.pdbx_seq_one_letter_code
_entity_poly.pdbx_strand_id
1 'polypeptide(L)'
;MGAPIVKTAAGDVELEERGRGTPVVVVHGSPGGIDAGRAMDRFLPEDRFRIITLSRPGYLGTPLGADDASIDHEADLLAAVLDSLGVDRASVFAWSGGGPSAYRLAVRQPERVASLIAVAAVSARYEAPAPSASDRFLFGTGAGQWLIGFLARRAPGQVVEGALSGEGSIRGDELKALTASVMADPEQRAAVLAFSATVGTNGARKAGWENDLANFAAIGSLELDRVRCPVLLIHGEADTDVAIDFSHSAHAVLPESQLIVMNQGTHLAFYADPNAADIQEKTRAFLAANS
;
A
#
# COMPACT_ATOMS: atom_id res chain seq x y z
N MET A 1 -11.99 -14.45 -11.02
CA MET A 1 -12.56 -15.01 -9.77
C MET A 1 -11.90 -14.27 -8.63
N GLY A 2 -12.67 -13.83 -7.60
CA GLY A 2 -12.10 -13.25 -6.37
C GLY A 2 -11.24 -14.28 -5.63
N ALA A 3 -10.42 -13.80 -4.69
CA ALA A 3 -9.68 -14.69 -3.79
C ALA A 3 -10.64 -15.32 -2.77
N PRO A 4 -10.24 -16.41 -2.10
CA PRO A 4 -11.09 -17.04 -1.10
C PRO A 4 -11.37 -16.10 0.10
N ILE A 5 -12.56 -16.28 0.69
CA ILE A 5 -12.92 -15.63 1.95
C ILE A 5 -12.52 -16.57 3.08
N VAL A 6 -11.67 -16.08 3.98
CA VAL A 6 -11.25 -16.78 5.21
C VAL A 6 -12.00 -16.19 6.39
N LYS A 7 -12.56 -17.06 7.23
CA LYS A 7 -13.22 -16.68 8.48
C LYS A 7 -12.18 -16.55 9.58
N THR A 8 -12.16 -15.39 10.23
CA THR A 8 -11.31 -15.13 11.39
C THR A 8 -12.14 -14.78 12.61
N ALA A 9 -11.52 -14.72 13.77
CA ALA A 9 -12.20 -14.31 15.01
C ALA A 9 -12.66 -12.84 14.99
N ALA A 10 -12.03 -12.00 14.14
CA ALA A 10 -12.34 -10.58 14.00
C ALA A 10 -13.20 -10.25 12.76
N GLY A 11 -13.55 -11.23 11.94
CA GLY A 11 -14.38 -11.06 10.75
C GLY A 11 -13.92 -11.87 9.54
N ASP A 12 -14.70 -11.81 8.47
CA ASP A 12 -14.40 -12.47 7.21
C ASP A 12 -13.42 -11.60 6.37
N VAL A 13 -12.40 -12.22 5.76
CA VAL A 13 -11.38 -11.53 5.00
C VAL A 13 -11.16 -12.23 3.65
N GLU A 14 -11.18 -11.46 2.56
CA GLU A 14 -10.68 -11.91 1.26
C GLU A 14 -9.15 -11.89 1.31
N LEU A 15 -8.53 -13.06 1.20
CA LEU A 15 -7.07 -13.17 1.22
C LEU A 15 -6.55 -14.26 0.29
N GLU A 16 -5.30 -14.15 -0.07
CA GLU A 16 -4.53 -15.13 -0.83
C GLU A 16 -3.19 -15.37 -0.15
N GLU A 17 -2.82 -16.64 -0.09
CA GLU A 17 -1.52 -17.06 0.40
C GLU A 17 -0.73 -17.68 -0.75
N ARG A 18 0.52 -17.22 -0.93
CA ARG A 18 1.43 -17.71 -1.97
C ARG A 18 2.84 -17.89 -1.41
N GLY A 19 3.58 -18.78 -2.05
CA GLY A 19 4.99 -18.99 -1.72
C GLY A 19 5.22 -19.74 -0.41
N ARG A 20 6.46 -19.71 0.06
CA ARG A 20 6.94 -20.39 1.27
C ARG A 20 8.15 -19.65 1.85
N GLY A 21 8.40 -19.84 3.14
CA GLY A 21 9.52 -19.20 3.85
C GLY A 21 9.04 -18.14 4.82
N THR A 22 9.73 -17.00 4.90
CA THR A 22 9.41 -15.93 5.84
C THR A 22 8.02 -15.34 5.57
N PRO A 23 7.10 -15.30 6.57
CA PRO A 23 5.78 -14.73 6.40
C PRO A 23 5.83 -13.21 6.22
N VAL A 24 5.14 -12.71 5.20
CA VAL A 24 4.96 -11.27 4.94
C VAL A 24 3.48 -10.99 4.67
N VAL A 25 2.88 -10.17 5.52
CA VAL A 25 1.51 -9.66 5.30
C VAL A 25 1.60 -8.39 4.46
N VAL A 26 0.83 -8.34 3.38
CA VAL A 26 0.77 -7.21 2.45
C VAL A 26 -0.51 -6.42 2.68
N VAL A 27 -0.37 -5.17 3.13
CA VAL A 27 -1.46 -4.25 3.47
C VAL A 27 -1.52 -3.13 2.43
N HIS A 28 -2.52 -3.20 1.55
CA HIS A 28 -2.66 -2.27 0.42
C HIS A 28 -3.04 -0.84 0.85
N GLY A 29 -2.81 0.13 -0.05
CA GLY A 29 -3.17 1.54 0.10
C GLY A 29 -4.67 1.83 -0.09
N SER A 30 -5.00 3.10 -0.24
CA SER A 30 -6.36 3.61 -0.43
C SER A 30 -6.47 4.46 -1.70
N PRO A 31 -7.39 4.16 -2.63
CA PRO A 31 -8.20 2.93 -2.65
C PRO A 31 -7.37 1.70 -2.99
N GLY A 32 -7.93 0.49 -2.78
CA GLY A 32 -7.19 -0.73 -3.04
C GLY A 32 -8.06 -1.98 -3.02
N GLY A 33 -7.45 -3.08 -2.61
CA GLY A 33 -8.00 -4.42 -2.55
C GLY A 33 -6.87 -5.43 -2.79
N ILE A 34 -7.19 -6.71 -2.78
CA ILE A 34 -6.20 -7.77 -2.98
C ILE A 34 -5.45 -7.66 -4.32
N ASP A 35 -6.06 -7.10 -5.34
CA ASP A 35 -5.42 -6.84 -6.64
C ASP A 35 -4.36 -5.72 -6.56
N ALA A 36 -4.57 -4.70 -5.74
CA ALA A 36 -3.55 -3.71 -5.41
C ALA A 36 -2.41 -4.35 -4.60
N GLY A 37 -2.75 -5.19 -3.61
CA GLY A 37 -1.77 -5.98 -2.87
C GLY A 37 -0.90 -6.85 -3.77
N ARG A 38 -1.49 -7.51 -4.78
CA ARG A 38 -0.74 -8.28 -5.79
C ARG A 38 0.15 -7.42 -6.68
N ALA A 39 -0.20 -6.16 -6.90
CA ALA A 39 0.71 -5.23 -7.58
C ALA A 39 1.88 -4.84 -6.67
N MET A 40 1.62 -4.69 -5.35
CA MET A 40 2.60 -4.32 -4.35
C MET A 40 3.61 -5.44 -4.02
N ASP A 41 3.18 -6.70 -4.04
CA ASP A 41 4.01 -7.84 -3.59
C ASP A 41 4.88 -8.46 -4.70
N ARG A 42 4.82 -7.96 -5.93
CA ARG A 42 5.54 -8.48 -7.12
C ARG A 42 7.05 -8.61 -6.91
N PHE A 43 7.65 -7.79 -6.05
CA PHE A 43 9.08 -7.84 -5.75
C PHE A 43 9.47 -8.97 -4.79
N LEU A 44 8.51 -9.67 -4.17
CA LEU A 44 8.75 -10.76 -3.23
C LEU A 44 8.82 -12.11 -3.96
N PRO A 45 9.98 -12.81 -3.98
CA PRO A 45 10.09 -14.13 -4.58
C PRO A 45 9.41 -15.20 -3.71
N GLU A 46 8.55 -16.01 -4.34
CA GLU A 46 7.72 -17.03 -3.68
C GLU A 46 8.51 -18.24 -3.12
N ASP A 47 9.76 -18.40 -3.51
CA ASP A 47 10.65 -19.42 -2.94
C ASP A 47 11.30 -18.99 -1.62
N ARG A 48 11.23 -17.69 -1.28
CA ARG A 48 11.82 -17.11 -0.06
C ARG A 48 10.79 -16.58 0.93
N PHE A 49 9.64 -16.17 0.45
CA PHE A 49 8.59 -15.52 1.26
C PHE A 49 7.26 -16.25 1.17
N ARG A 50 6.61 -16.42 2.32
CA ARG A 50 5.21 -16.81 2.44
C ARG A 50 4.39 -15.52 2.42
N ILE A 51 3.84 -15.18 1.27
CA ILE A 51 3.20 -13.90 0.99
C ILE A 51 1.70 -14.03 1.30
N ILE A 52 1.22 -13.20 2.23
CA ILE A 52 -0.18 -13.16 2.67
C ILE A 52 -0.74 -11.82 2.21
N THR A 53 -1.50 -11.83 1.11
CA THR A 53 -2.10 -10.63 0.52
C THR A 53 -3.59 -10.63 0.76
N LEU A 54 -4.14 -9.53 1.26
CA LEU A 54 -5.55 -9.44 1.64
C LEU A 54 -6.22 -8.17 1.11
N SER A 55 -7.55 -8.18 1.08
CA SER A 55 -8.35 -6.96 0.97
C SER A 55 -8.67 -6.42 2.36
N ARG A 56 -8.35 -5.14 2.60
CA ARG A 56 -8.68 -4.42 3.84
C ARG A 56 -10.21 -4.28 3.99
N PRO A 57 -10.75 -4.00 5.20
CA PRO A 57 -12.18 -3.85 5.43
C PRO A 57 -12.87 -2.88 4.47
N GLY A 58 -14.01 -3.29 3.91
CA GLY A 58 -14.78 -2.50 2.96
C GLY A 58 -14.28 -2.54 1.53
N TYR A 59 -13.19 -3.28 1.24
CA TYR A 59 -12.66 -3.46 -0.12
C TYR A 59 -12.95 -4.86 -0.65
N LEU A 60 -13.43 -4.90 -1.89
CA LEU A 60 -13.70 -6.12 -2.67
C LEU A 60 -14.52 -7.16 -1.88
N GLY A 61 -13.93 -8.31 -1.55
CA GLY A 61 -14.58 -9.40 -0.86
C GLY A 61 -14.57 -9.30 0.69
N THR A 62 -13.82 -8.35 1.27
CA THR A 62 -13.77 -8.15 2.72
C THR A 62 -14.87 -7.17 3.15
N PRO A 63 -15.84 -7.60 3.99
CA PRO A 63 -16.87 -6.70 4.50
C PRO A 63 -16.28 -5.56 5.34
N LEU A 64 -16.92 -4.41 5.31
CA LEU A 64 -16.70 -3.40 6.35
C LEU A 64 -17.46 -3.85 7.61
N GLY A 65 -16.78 -3.87 8.77
CA GLY A 65 -17.40 -4.23 10.03
C GLY A 65 -18.61 -3.36 10.34
N ALA A 66 -19.71 -3.96 10.78
CA ALA A 66 -20.95 -3.23 11.07
C ALA A 66 -20.88 -2.43 12.37
N ASP A 67 -20.17 -2.97 13.37
CA ASP A 67 -20.11 -2.40 14.72
C ASP A 67 -18.80 -1.63 14.99
N ASP A 68 -17.72 -1.98 14.30
CA ASP A 68 -16.41 -1.31 14.40
C ASP A 68 -15.70 -1.32 13.04
N ALA A 69 -15.41 -0.14 12.53
CA ALA A 69 -14.69 0.08 11.29
C ALA A 69 -13.43 0.95 11.51
N SER A 70 -12.90 0.92 12.72
CA SER A 70 -11.74 1.70 13.13
C SER A 70 -10.42 1.11 12.62
N ILE A 71 -9.37 1.94 12.65
CA ILE A 71 -7.99 1.51 12.37
C ILE A 71 -7.55 0.41 13.35
N ASP A 72 -7.97 0.50 14.61
CA ASP A 72 -7.63 -0.50 15.63
C ASP A 72 -8.31 -1.85 15.38
N HIS A 73 -9.58 -1.84 14.94
CA HIS A 73 -10.25 -3.07 14.51
C HIS A 73 -9.55 -3.71 13.29
N GLU A 74 -9.11 -2.90 12.32
CA GLU A 74 -8.34 -3.43 11.20
C GLU A 74 -7.01 -4.05 11.65
N ALA A 75 -6.33 -3.45 12.62
CA ALA A 75 -5.12 -4.03 13.21
C ALA A 75 -5.41 -5.37 13.90
N ASP A 76 -6.50 -5.48 14.65
CA ASP A 76 -6.93 -6.73 15.28
C ASP A 76 -7.34 -7.79 14.23
N LEU A 77 -7.94 -7.38 13.12
CA LEU A 77 -8.26 -8.26 11.99
C LEU A 77 -7.00 -8.84 11.35
N LEU A 78 -5.94 -8.02 11.15
CA LEU A 78 -4.66 -8.49 10.65
C LEU A 78 -4.03 -9.54 11.56
N ALA A 79 -4.10 -9.37 12.88
CA ALA A 79 -3.66 -10.38 13.83
C ALA A 79 -4.50 -11.66 13.76
N ALA A 80 -5.83 -11.54 13.67
CA ALA A 80 -6.72 -12.69 13.53
C ALA A 80 -6.51 -13.45 12.19
N VAL A 81 -6.07 -12.78 11.14
CA VAL A 81 -5.61 -13.42 9.90
C VAL A 81 -4.40 -14.29 10.18
N LEU A 82 -3.38 -13.80 10.90
CA LEU A 82 -2.22 -14.60 11.27
C LEU A 82 -2.62 -15.84 12.07
N ASP A 83 -3.53 -15.69 13.05
CA ASP A 83 -4.04 -16.83 13.83
C ASP A 83 -4.72 -17.87 12.95
N SER A 84 -5.56 -17.43 12.00
CA SER A 84 -6.30 -18.34 11.11
C SER A 84 -5.39 -19.14 10.17
N LEU A 85 -4.18 -18.63 9.92
CA LEU A 85 -3.16 -19.24 9.05
C LEU A 85 -2.08 -19.99 9.84
N GLY A 86 -2.17 -20.04 11.18
CA GLY A 86 -1.17 -20.64 12.05
C GLY A 86 0.19 -19.94 11.95
N VAL A 87 0.18 -18.61 11.81
CA VAL A 87 1.39 -17.78 11.75
C VAL A 87 1.55 -17.05 13.07
N ASP A 88 2.54 -17.39 13.85
CA ASP A 88 2.79 -16.75 15.14
C ASP A 88 3.27 -15.30 14.97
N ARG A 89 4.12 -15.05 13.99
CA ARG A 89 4.76 -13.76 13.74
C ARG A 89 5.04 -13.57 12.25
N ALA A 90 4.83 -12.34 11.75
CA ALA A 90 5.09 -12.00 10.34
C ALA A 90 5.71 -10.61 10.21
N SER A 91 6.45 -10.38 9.13
CA SER A 91 6.75 -9.02 8.68
C SER A 91 5.52 -8.41 8.01
N VAL A 92 5.37 -7.08 8.09
CA VAL A 92 4.27 -6.36 7.46
C VAL A 92 4.84 -5.43 6.39
N PHE A 93 4.31 -5.51 5.18
CA PHE A 93 4.60 -4.60 4.08
C PHE A 93 3.36 -3.77 3.80
N ALA A 94 3.40 -2.50 4.17
CA ALA A 94 2.28 -1.57 4.05
C ALA A 94 2.60 -0.42 3.11
N TRP A 95 1.61 0.01 2.33
CA TRP A 95 1.73 1.15 1.41
C TRP A 95 0.64 2.17 1.68
N SER A 96 0.99 3.48 1.65
CA SER A 96 0.02 4.57 1.66
C SER A 96 -1.00 4.44 2.81
N GLY A 97 -2.28 4.38 2.50
CA GLY A 97 -3.38 4.17 3.43
C GLY A 97 -3.37 2.83 4.20
N GLY A 98 -2.49 1.89 3.88
CA GLY A 98 -2.26 0.70 4.68
C GLY A 98 -1.40 0.94 5.93
N GLY A 99 -0.72 2.08 5.99
CA GLY A 99 0.17 2.45 7.09
C GLY A 99 -0.50 2.47 8.46
N PRO A 100 -1.63 3.15 8.66
CA PRO A 100 -2.25 3.30 9.97
C PRO A 100 -2.54 1.98 10.68
N SER A 101 -3.15 1.02 9.99
CA SER A 101 -3.45 -0.30 10.58
C SER A 101 -2.19 -1.13 10.81
N ALA A 102 -1.18 -1.02 9.93
CA ALA A 102 0.11 -1.70 10.12
C ALA A 102 0.88 -1.16 11.34
N TYR A 103 0.93 0.15 11.53
CA TYR A 103 1.51 0.76 12.74
C TYR A 103 0.73 0.36 13.99
N ARG A 104 -0.61 0.40 13.94
CA ARG A 104 -1.43 0.01 15.09
C ARG A 104 -1.28 -1.46 15.43
N LEU A 105 -1.14 -2.35 14.46
CA LEU A 105 -0.81 -3.75 14.73
C LEU A 105 0.53 -3.87 15.48
N ALA A 106 1.59 -3.18 15.03
CA ALA A 106 2.90 -3.20 15.67
C ALA A 106 2.88 -2.62 17.11
N VAL A 107 2.00 -1.68 17.38
CA VAL A 107 1.80 -1.10 18.74
C VAL A 107 0.97 -2.01 19.64
N ARG A 108 -0.13 -2.57 19.12
CA ARG A 108 -1.12 -3.32 19.90
C ARG A 108 -0.70 -4.77 20.16
N GLN A 109 0.02 -5.35 19.21
CA GLN A 109 0.46 -6.75 19.25
C GLN A 109 1.93 -6.86 18.78
N PRO A 110 2.86 -6.28 19.54
CA PRO A 110 4.27 -6.18 19.14
C PRO A 110 4.95 -7.54 18.93
N GLU A 111 4.48 -8.58 19.62
CA GLU A 111 4.98 -9.95 19.47
C GLU A 111 4.61 -10.58 18.11
N ARG A 112 3.58 -10.05 17.43
CA ARG A 112 3.09 -10.58 16.15
C ARG A 112 3.81 -9.97 14.94
N VAL A 113 4.55 -8.86 15.12
CA VAL A 113 5.22 -8.15 14.03
C VAL A 113 6.73 -8.31 14.12
N ALA A 114 7.30 -9.00 13.13
CA ALA A 114 8.74 -9.24 13.03
C ALA A 114 9.49 -7.97 12.59
N SER A 115 8.98 -7.33 11.55
CA SER A 115 9.45 -6.04 11.04
C SER A 115 8.33 -5.34 10.28
N LEU A 116 8.43 -4.04 10.11
CA LEU A 116 7.47 -3.23 9.36
C LEU A 116 8.17 -2.49 8.23
N ILE A 117 7.68 -2.64 7.01
CA ILE A 117 8.05 -1.83 5.87
C ILE A 117 6.88 -0.91 5.55
N ALA A 118 7.10 0.40 5.57
CA ALA A 118 6.10 1.41 5.32
C ALA A 118 6.51 2.27 4.11
N VAL A 119 5.85 2.04 2.97
CA VAL A 119 6.12 2.73 1.71
C VAL A 119 5.13 3.87 1.54
N ALA A 120 5.60 5.10 1.47
CA ALA A 120 4.78 6.30 1.29
C ALA A 120 3.53 6.30 2.21
N ALA A 121 3.73 5.85 3.47
CA ALA A 121 2.63 5.47 4.34
C ALA A 121 2.07 6.65 5.13
N VAL A 122 0.75 6.69 5.28
CA VAL A 122 0.07 7.58 6.22
C VAL A 122 0.47 7.19 7.64
N SER A 123 1.04 8.12 8.39
CA SER A 123 1.57 7.89 9.75
C SER A 123 0.99 8.84 10.80
N ALA A 124 0.10 9.75 10.39
CA ALA A 124 -0.57 10.74 11.23
C ALA A 124 -1.91 11.13 10.60
N ARG A 125 -2.61 12.10 11.20
CA ARG A 125 -3.83 12.67 10.61
C ARG A 125 -3.58 13.07 9.15
N TYR A 126 -4.45 12.59 8.28
CA TYR A 126 -4.39 12.84 6.85
C TYR A 126 -5.76 13.24 6.32
N GLU A 127 -5.80 14.32 5.57
CA GLU A 127 -6.99 14.79 4.85
C GLU A 127 -6.67 14.76 3.36
N ALA A 128 -7.32 13.84 2.64
CA ALA A 128 -7.13 13.72 1.20
C ALA A 128 -7.58 15.02 0.50
N PRO A 129 -6.82 15.49 -0.51
CA PRO A 129 -7.24 16.62 -1.32
C PRO A 129 -8.61 16.37 -1.97
N ALA A 130 -9.43 17.42 -2.09
CA ALA A 130 -10.71 17.29 -2.76
C ALA A 130 -10.53 16.88 -4.23
N PRO A 131 -11.14 15.77 -4.69
CA PRO A 131 -10.95 15.28 -6.04
C PRO A 131 -11.45 16.29 -7.08
N SER A 132 -10.68 16.48 -8.15
CA SER A 132 -11.07 17.28 -9.29
C SER A 132 -12.29 16.70 -10.03
N ALA A 133 -12.86 17.42 -10.99
CA ALA A 133 -13.95 16.89 -11.82
C ALA A 133 -13.48 15.69 -12.68
N SER A 134 -12.23 15.72 -13.17
CA SER A 134 -11.61 14.62 -13.88
C SER A 134 -11.42 13.40 -12.99
N ASP A 135 -10.94 13.57 -11.75
CA ASP A 135 -10.72 12.46 -10.82
C ASP A 135 -12.04 11.79 -10.44
N ARG A 136 -13.08 12.59 -10.15
CA ARG A 136 -14.44 12.06 -9.91
C ARG A 136 -14.95 11.23 -11.09
N PHE A 137 -14.67 11.63 -12.32
CA PHE A 137 -15.07 10.87 -13.50
C PHE A 137 -14.20 9.60 -13.62
N LEU A 138 -12.86 9.74 -13.66
CA LEU A 138 -11.93 8.65 -13.94
C LEU A 138 -11.98 7.57 -12.85
N PHE A 139 -11.98 7.97 -11.58
CA PHE A 139 -11.88 7.04 -10.45
C PHE A 139 -13.23 6.72 -9.82
N GLY A 140 -14.18 7.65 -9.89
CA GLY A 140 -15.52 7.54 -9.28
C GLY A 140 -16.57 6.87 -10.16
N THR A 141 -16.30 6.56 -11.44
CA THR A 141 -17.30 5.96 -12.35
C THR A 141 -16.79 4.73 -13.07
N GLY A 142 -17.73 3.81 -13.40
CA GLY A 142 -17.39 2.62 -14.20
C GLY A 142 -16.93 2.99 -15.62
N ALA A 143 -17.43 4.08 -16.21
CA ALA A 143 -17.00 4.57 -17.52
C ALA A 143 -15.56 5.08 -17.49
N GLY A 144 -15.18 5.82 -16.45
CA GLY A 144 -13.80 6.26 -16.24
C GLY A 144 -12.84 5.08 -16.06
N GLN A 145 -13.21 4.11 -15.22
CA GLN A 145 -12.41 2.89 -15.01
C GLN A 145 -12.26 2.08 -16.31
N TRP A 146 -13.34 1.98 -17.10
CA TRP A 146 -13.27 1.35 -18.42
C TRP A 146 -12.30 2.11 -19.34
N LEU A 147 -12.35 3.45 -19.33
CA LEU A 147 -11.46 4.30 -20.13
C LEU A 147 -9.99 4.09 -19.74
N ILE A 148 -9.66 4.10 -18.45
CA ILE A 148 -8.30 3.79 -17.96
C ILE A 148 -7.85 2.43 -18.47
N GLY A 149 -8.68 1.39 -18.33
CA GLY A 149 -8.38 0.05 -18.82
C GLY A 149 -8.25 -0.04 -20.34
N PHE A 150 -9.01 0.75 -21.11
CA PHE A 150 -8.87 0.84 -22.57
C PHE A 150 -7.53 1.51 -22.95
N LEU A 151 -7.20 2.63 -22.33
CA LEU A 151 -5.95 3.36 -22.56
C LEU A 151 -4.72 2.54 -22.13
N ALA A 152 -4.79 1.81 -21.04
CA ALA A 152 -3.71 0.91 -20.61
C ALA A 152 -3.32 -0.12 -21.68
N ARG A 153 -4.30 -0.54 -22.50
CA ARG A 153 -4.05 -1.48 -23.61
C ARG A 153 -3.63 -0.80 -24.92
N ARG A 154 -4.05 0.44 -25.19
CA ARG A 154 -3.85 1.12 -26.47
C ARG A 154 -2.78 2.20 -26.46
N ALA A 155 -2.59 2.83 -25.32
CA ALA A 155 -1.67 3.94 -25.10
C ALA A 155 -1.07 3.87 -23.68
N PRO A 156 -0.38 2.78 -23.29
CA PRO A 156 0.10 2.56 -21.93
C PRO A 156 0.99 3.69 -21.42
N GLY A 157 1.77 4.34 -22.28
CA GLY A 157 2.60 5.49 -21.92
C GLY A 157 1.78 6.68 -21.38
N GLN A 158 0.57 6.91 -21.89
CA GLN A 158 -0.30 7.97 -21.38
C GLN A 158 -0.85 7.64 -19.99
N VAL A 159 -1.14 6.37 -19.72
CA VAL A 159 -1.58 5.93 -18.39
C VAL A 159 -0.44 6.04 -17.39
N VAL A 160 0.77 5.61 -17.76
CA VAL A 160 1.97 5.74 -16.92
C VAL A 160 2.27 7.21 -16.64
N GLU A 161 2.30 8.07 -17.64
CA GLU A 161 2.52 9.51 -17.48
C GLU A 161 1.44 10.16 -16.59
N GLY A 162 0.17 9.77 -16.80
CA GLY A 162 -0.95 10.23 -15.98
C GLY A 162 -0.82 9.82 -14.51
N ALA A 163 -0.44 8.58 -14.24
CA ALA A 163 -0.21 8.08 -12.88
C ALA A 163 0.95 8.82 -12.21
N LEU A 164 2.10 8.93 -12.87
CA LEU A 164 3.29 9.62 -12.33
C LEU A 164 3.02 11.10 -12.07
N SER A 165 2.29 11.78 -12.96
CA SER A 165 1.95 13.20 -12.80
C SER A 165 0.84 13.44 -11.79
N GLY A 166 -0.06 12.49 -11.59
CA GLY A 166 -1.14 12.56 -10.61
C GLY A 166 -0.63 12.40 -9.18
N GLU A 167 0.36 11.55 -8.99
CA GLU A 167 0.87 11.15 -7.67
C GLU A 167 2.27 11.72 -7.36
N GLY A 168 2.67 12.77 -8.07
CA GLY A 168 3.97 13.42 -7.84
C GLY A 168 4.01 14.85 -8.34
N SER A 169 5.01 15.62 -7.89
CA SER A 169 5.25 17.00 -8.30
C SER A 169 6.12 17.15 -9.55
N ILE A 170 6.60 16.04 -10.12
CA ILE A 170 7.46 16.05 -11.32
C ILE A 170 6.67 16.49 -12.54
N ARG A 171 7.24 17.37 -13.37
CA ARG A 171 6.59 17.93 -14.57
C ARG A 171 7.57 18.07 -15.73
N GLY A 172 7.04 18.40 -16.90
CA GLY A 172 7.83 18.78 -18.08
C GLY A 172 8.74 17.67 -18.59
N ASP A 173 10.01 17.98 -18.84
CA ASP A 173 10.96 17.03 -19.42
C ASP A 173 11.41 15.95 -18.41
N GLU A 174 11.41 16.25 -17.12
CA GLU A 174 11.70 15.26 -16.07
C GLU A 174 10.59 14.18 -16.03
N LEU A 175 9.31 14.57 -16.10
CA LEU A 175 8.20 13.62 -16.17
C LEU A 175 8.29 12.76 -17.45
N LYS A 176 8.62 13.36 -18.60
CA LYS A 176 8.79 12.61 -19.85
C LYS A 176 9.93 11.60 -19.74
N ALA A 177 11.06 12.01 -19.13
CA ALA A 177 12.21 11.15 -18.95
C ALA A 177 11.89 9.97 -18.03
N LEU A 178 11.23 10.23 -16.90
CA LEU A 178 10.78 9.18 -15.97
C LEU A 178 9.77 8.24 -16.65
N THR A 179 8.78 8.78 -17.36
CA THR A 179 7.81 7.99 -18.13
C THR A 179 8.51 7.09 -19.15
N ALA A 180 9.48 7.62 -19.88
CA ALA A 180 10.24 6.83 -20.84
C ALA A 180 11.07 5.71 -20.17
N SER A 181 11.68 5.99 -19.02
CA SER A 181 12.40 5.00 -18.22
C SER A 181 11.48 3.86 -17.75
N VAL A 182 10.34 4.20 -17.14
CA VAL A 182 9.34 3.22 -16.70
C VAL A 182 8.79 2.40 -17.86
N MET A 183 8.54 3.03 -19.00
CA MET A 183 8.04 2.32 -20.20
C MET A 183 9.07 1.39 -20.82
N ALA A 184 10.37 1.68 -20.68
CA ALA A 184 11.46 0.82 -21.18
C ALA A 184 11.66 -0.42 -20.30
N ASP A 185 11.33 -0.35 -19.01
CA ASP A 185 11.43 -1.49 -18.08
C ASP A 185 10.09 -2.25 -18.03
N PRO A 186 10.05 -3.53 -18.45
CA PRO A 186 8.81 -4.32 -18.43
C PRO A 186 8.19 -4.51 -17.05
N GLU A 187 9.01 -4.65 -16.00
CA GLU A 187 8.55 -4.86 -14.62
C GLU A 187 7.94 -3.58 -14.05
N GLN A 188 8.63 -2.45 -14.18
CA GLN A 188 8.12 -1.16 -13.74
C GLN A 188 6.82 -0.79 -14.46
N ARG A 189 6.81 -0.92 -15.80
CA ARG A 189 5.61 -0.69 -16.61
C ARG A 189 4.44 -1.55 -16.16
N ALA A 190 4.68 -2.85 -15.97
CA ALA A 190 3.63 -3.78 -15.53
C ALA A 190 3.10 -3.43 -14.14
N ALA A 191 3.97 -3.00 -13.20
CA ALA A 191 3.57 -2.58 -11.86
C ALA A 191 2.70 -1.31 -11.91
N VAL A 192 3.14 -0.25 -12.59
CA VAL A 192 2.38 1.02 -12.67
C VAL A 192 1.01 0.81 -13.35
N LEU A 193 0.95 0.03 -14.42
CA LEU A 193 -0.32 -0.29 -15.08
C LEU A 193 -1.24 -1.14 -14.19
N ALA A 194 -0.67 -2.06 -13.39
CA ALA A 194 -1.44 -2.83 -12.43
C ALA A 194 -2.02 -1.93 -11.32
N PHE A 195 -1.24 -1.02 -10.75
CA PHE A 195 -1.73 -0.02 -9.79
C PHE A 195 -2.83 0.85 -10.39
N SER A 196 -2.63 1.36 -11.60
CA SER A 196 -3.63 2.21 -12.30
C SER A 196 -4.98 1.51 -12.49
N ALA A 197 -5.01 0.18 -12.51
CA ALA A 197 -6.25 -0.60 -12.60
C ALA A 197 -6.99 -0.72 -11.25
N THR A 198 -6.38 -0.36 -10.11
CA THR A 198 -6.91 -0.57 -8.77
C THR A 198 -7.39 0.70 -8.06
N VAL A 199 -7.21 1.87 -8.67
CA VAL A 199 -7.49 3.20 -8.09
C VAL A 199 -8.97 3.63 -8.14
N GLY A 200 -9.90 2.73 -8.45
CA GLY A 200 -11.33 3.04 -8.47
C GLY A 200 -11.90 3.25 -7.07
N THR A 201 -12.69 4.32 -6.90
CA THR A 201 -13.35 4.69 -5.63
C THR A 201 -14.84 4.34 -5.62
N ASN A 202 -15.29 3.48 -6.52
CA ASN A 202 -16.70 3.08 -6.69
C ASN A 202 -16.91 1.56 -6.51
N GLY A 203 -18.18 1.14 -6.61
CA GLY A 203 -18.53 -0.28 -6.56
C GLY A 203 -18.06 -0.94 -5.27
N ALA A 204 -17.36 -2.07 -5.40
CA ALA A 204 -16.90 -2.88 -4.27
C ALA A 204 -15.72 -2.26 -3.47
N ARG A 205 -15.23 -1.07 -3.85
CA ARG A 205 -14.18 -0.34 -3.11
C ARG A 205 -14.73 0.86 -2.35
N LYS A 206 -15.98 1.28 -2.67
CA LYS A 206 -16.55 2.53 -2.16
C LYS A 206 -16.58 2.57 -0.63
N ALA A 207 -17.07 1.50 -0.01
CA ALA A 207 -17.21 1.46 1.44
C ALA A 207 -15.86 1.58 2.16
N GLY A 208 -14.83 0.86 1.69
CA GLY A 208 -13.47 0.94 2.24
C GLY A 208 -12.86 2.32 2.03
N TRP A 209 -12.99 2.89 0.83
CA TRP A 209 -12.51 4.23 0.52
C TRP A 209 -13.12 5.31 1.43
N GLU A 210 -14.45 5.33 1.58
CA GLU A 210 -15.15 6.30 2.44
C GLU A 210 -14.78 6.12 3.92
N ASN A 211 -14.62 4.87 4.38
CA ASN A 211 -14.16 4.56 5.73
C ASN A 211 -12.73 5.03 5.97
N ASP A 212 -11.82 4.79 5.04
CA ASP A 212 -10.43 5.24 5.13
C ASP A 212 -10.34 6.76 5.25
N LEU A 213 -11.05 7.52 4.42
CA LEU A 213 -11.08 8.98 4.51
C LEU A 213 -11.53 9.47 5.89
N ALA A 214 -12.59 8.86 6.44
CA ALA A 214 -13.11 9.20 7.75
C ALA A 214 -12.10 8.87 8.86
N ASN A 215 -11.52 7.68 8.81
CA ASN A 215 -10.53 7.22 9.80
C ASN A 215 -9.25 8.06 9.75
N PHE A 216 -8.72 8.35 8.57
CA PHE A 216 -7.47 9.12 8.43
C PHE A 216 -7.63 10.55 8.92
N ALA A 217 -8.77 11.20 8.66
CA ALA A 217 -9.09 12.54 9.17
C ALA A 217 -9.28 12.55 10.70
N ALA A 218 -9.62 11.40 11.30
CA ALA A 218 -9.84 11.26 12.74
C ALA A 218 -8.60 10.81 13.53
N ILE A 219 -7.46 10.49 12.87
CA ILE A 219 -6.24 10.08 13.56
C ILE A 219 -5.81 11.17 14.55
N GLY A 220 -5.84 10.84 15.84
CA GLY A 220 -5.24 11.68 16.89
C GLY A 220 -3.77 11.32 17.11
N SER A 221 -3.49 10.03 17.30
CA SER A 221 -2.14 9.46 17.41
C SER A 221 -2.16 7.99 17.05
N LEU A 222 -1.11 7.52 16.33
CA LEU A 222 -0.86 6.10 16.10
C LEU A 222 0.11 5.49 17.12
N GLU A 223 0.61 6.28 18.08
CA GLU A 223 1.52 5.87 19.16
C GLU A 223 2.82 5.22 18.64
N LEU A 224 3.42 5.81 17.58
CA LEU A 224 4.59 5.26 16.88
C LEU A 224 5.81 5.05 17.77
N ASP A 225 5.94 5.84 18.85
CA ASP A 225 6.96 5.72 19.89
C ASP A 225 6.89 4.40 20.68
N ARG A 226 5.76 3.67 20.56
CA ARG A 226 5.53 2.37 21.18
C ARG A 226 5.82 1.17 20.26
N VAL A 227 6.12 1.40 18.98
CA VAL A 227 6.52 0.33 18.05
C VAL A 227 7.82 -0.31 18.53
N ARG A 228 7.87 -1.65 18.56
CA ARG A 228 9.01 -2.41 19.12
C ARG A 228 9.83 -3.15 18.05
N CYS A 229 9.26 -3.37 16.87
CA CYS A 229 9.96 -4.04 15.78
C CYS A 229 10.81 -3.03 14.97
N PRO A 230 11.85 -3.50 14.26
CA PRO A 230 12.54 -2.70 13.27
C PRO A 230 11.60 -2.20 12.16
N VAL A 231 11.74 -0.92 11.78
CA VAL A 231 10.91 -0.29 10.74
C VAL A 231 11.78 0.23 9.60
N LEU A 232 11.40 -0.09 8.36
CA LEU A 232 11.97 0.49 7.16
C LEU A 232 10.93 1.41 6.50
N LEU A 233 11.21 2.70 6.50
CA LEU A 233 10.43 3.72 5.81
C LEU A 233 11.02 3.96 4.43
N ILE A 234 10.19 4.00 3.38
CA ILE A 234 10.60 4.26 2.00
C ILE A 234 9.66 5.31 1.43
N HIS A 235 10.18 6.44 0.93
CA HIS A 235 9.35 7.54 0.47
C HIS A 235 9.96 8.28 -0.71
N GLY A 236 9.12 8.63 -1.67
CA GLY A 236 9.48 9.52 -2.77
C GLY A 236 9.46 10.99 -2.35
N GLU A 237 10.52 11.75 -2.63
CA GLU A 237 10.61 13.17 -2.26
C GLU A 237 9.58 14.04 -2.99
N ALA A 238 9.19 13.65 -4.20
CA ALA A 238 8.23 14.36 -5.04
C ALA A 238 6.79 13.85 -4.89
N ASP A 239 6.50 13.00 -3.88
CA ASP A 239 5.17 12.48 -3.57
C ASP A 239 4.21 13.62 -3.21
N THR A 240 3.08 13.71 -3.92
CA THR A 240 2.02 14.70 -3.67
C THR A 240 0.73 14.10 -3.14
N ASP A 241 0.64 12.79 -3.06
CA ASP A 241 -0.49 12.10 -2.45
C ASP A 241 -0.29 12.01 -0.93
N VAL A 242 0.81 11.41 -0.49
CA VAL A 242 1.23 11.45 0.92
C VAL A 242 2.57 12.18 0.99
N ALA A 243 2.59 13.37 1.58
CA ALA A 243 3.81 14.17 1.66
C ALA A 243 4.92 13.43 2.44
N ILE A 244 6.17 13.57 2.00
CA ILE A 244 7.33 12.94 2.64
C ILE A 244 7.46 13.28 4.13
N ASP A 245 6.88 14.39 4.59
CA ASP A 245 6.85 14.80 5.99
C ASP A 245 6.20 13.75 6.90
N PHE A 246 5.29 12.92 6.38
CA PHE A 246 4.76 11.78 7.11
C PHE A 246 5.85 10.79 7.50
N SER A 247 6.74 10.45 6.58
CA SER A 247 7.87 9.55 6.88
C SER A 247 8.94 10.22 7.73
N HIS A 248 9.26 11.50 7.53
CA HIS A 248 10.19 12.22 8.38
C HIS A 248 9.70 12.29 9.83
N SER A 249 8.44 12.64 10.03
CA SER A 249 7.81 12.72 11.36
C SER A 249 7.75 11.35 12.03
N ALA A 250 7.42 10.29 11.28
CA ALA A 250 7.43 8.92 11.79
C ALA A 250 8.83 8.48 12.19
N HIS A 251 9.84 8.74 11.33
CA HIS A 251 11.24 8.40 11.61
C HIS A 251 11.77 9.08 12.88
N ALA A 252 11.35 10.32 13.13
CA ALA A 252 11.79 11.08 14.30
C ALA A 252 11.30 10.51 15.63
N VAL A 253 10.21 9.72 15.65
CA VAL A 253 9.61 9.18 16.88
C VAL A 253 9.68 7.66 17.00
N LEU A 254 9.86 6.93 15.90
CA LEU A 254 10.03 5.48 15.91
C LEU A 254 11.34 5.10 16.61
N PRO A 255 11.33 4.18 17.61
CA PRO A 255 12.53 3.83 18.38
C PRO A 255 13.64 3.20 17.54
N GLU A 256 13.27 2.37 16.53
CA GLU A 256 14.20 1.69 15.65
C GLU A 256 13.70 1.78 14.21
N SER A 257 14.19 2.75 13.46
CA SER A 257 13.78 2.93 12.08
C SER A 257 14.92 3.35 11.16
N GLN A 258 14.78 2.98 9.89
CA GLN A 258 15.61 3.45 8.78
C GLN A 258 14.70 4.18 7.79
N LEU A 259 15.17 5.27 7.21
CA LEU A 259 14.44 6.00 6.18
C LEU A 259 15.24 6.02 4.87
N ILE A 260 14.64 5.53 3.80
CA ILE A 260 15.14 5.65 2.45
C ILE A 260 14.31 6.71 1.73
N VAL A 261 14.95 7.82 1.38
CA VAL A 261 14.37 8.87 0.55
C VAL A 261 14.73 8.61 -0.91
N MET A 262 13.73 8.51 -1.78
CA MET A 262 13.91 8.37 -3.22
C MET A 262 13.81 9.76 -3.84
N ASN A 263 14.98 10.31 -4.22
CA ASN A 263 15.07 11.65 -4.80
C ASN A 263 14.20 11.76 -6.05
N GLN A 264 13.40 12.83 -6.15
CA GLN A 264 12.42 13.02 -7.24
C GLN A 264 11.40 11.86 -7.39
N GLY A 265 11.32 10.95 -6.42
CA GLY A 265 10.36 9.85 -6.44
C GLY A 265 8.93 10.33 -6.22
N THR A 266 7.98 9.83 -7.01
CA THR A 266 6.54 10.02 -6.81
C THR A 266 6.00 9.04 -5.75
N HIS A 267 4.69 9.05 -5.48
CA HIS A 267 4.03 8.04 -4.65
C HIS A 267 4.28 6.59 -5.12
N LEU A 268 4.54 6.41 -6.42
CA LEU A 268 4.82 5.11 -7.04
C LEU A 268 6.31 4.77 -7.12
N ALA A 269 7.21 5.57 -6.51
CA ALA A 269 8.65 5.46 -6.68
C ALA A 269 9.21 4.07 -6.35
N PHE A 270 8.64 3.33 -5.41
CA PHE A 270 9.07 1.96 -5.08
C PHE A 270 9.10 1.03 -6.31
N TYR A 271 8.28 1.32 -7.34
CA TYR A 271 8.27 0.61 -8.62
C TYR A 271 8.65 1.50 -9.80
N ALA A 272 8.39 2.80 -9.73
CA ALA A 272 8.52 3.72 -10.85
C ALA A 272 9.66 4.70 -10.63
N ASP A 273 10.87 4.18 -10.44
CA ASP A 273 12.10 4.95 -10.23
C ASP A 273 13.29 4.21 -10.84
N PRO A 274 14.29 4.89 -11.40
CA PRO A 274 15.50 4.24 -11.91
C PRO A 274 16.22 3.34 -10.89
N ASN A 275 16.10 3.64 -9.60
CA ASN A 275 16.71 2.87 -8.51
C ASN A 275 15.75 1.84 -7.86
N ALA A 276 14.54 1.65 -8.40
CA ALA A 276 13.51 0.78 -7.79
C ALA A 276 14.04 -0.63 -7.49
N ALA A 277 14.79 -1.24 -8.41
CA ALA A 277 15.34 -2.59 -8.23
C ALA A 277 16.30 -2.68 -7.02
N ASP A 278 17.17 -1.66 -6.83
CA ASP A 278 18.09 -1.59 -5.68
C ASP A 278 17.33 -1.42 -4.35
N ILE A 279 16.30 -0.56 -4.34
CA ILE A 279 15.45 -0.35 -3.16
C ILE A 279 14.66 -1.61 -2.80
N GLN A 280 14.14 -2.30 -3.79
CA GLN A 280 13.44 -3.58 -3.59
C GLN A 280 14.39 -4.67 -3.06
N GLU A 281 15.65 -4.74 -3.52
CA GLU A 281 16.64 -5.66 -2.97
C GLU A 281 16.99 -5.32 -1.53
N LYS A 282 17.21 -4.05 -1.20
CA LYS A 282 17.39 -3.60 0.19
C LYS A 282 16.20 -3.97 1.07
N THR A 283 14.99 -3.85 0.55
CA THR A 283 13.76 -4.24 1.25
C THR A 283 13.71 -5.75 1.51
N ARG A 284 14.06 -6.58 0.51
CA ARG A 284 14.17 -8.04 0.69
C ARG A 284 15.23 -8.43 1.72
N ALA A 285 16.39 -7.75 1.69
CA ALA A 285 17.45 -7.96 2.66
C ALA A 285 17.01 -7.59 4.09
N PHE A 286 16.30 -6.45 4.24
CA PHE A 286 15.74 -6.03 5.52
C PHE A 286 14.73 -7.06 6.08
N LEU A 287 13.80 -7.53 5.23
CA LEU A 287 12.85 -8.58 5.60
C LEU A 287 13.55 -9.87 6.06
N ALA A 288 14.59 -10.31 5.33
CA ALA A 288 15.34 -11.53 5.66
C ALA A 288 16.15 -11.39 6.95
N ALA A 289 16.64 -10.21 7.27
CA ALA A 289 17.43 -9.94 8.47
C ALA A 289 16.57 -9.83 9.75
N ASN A 290 15.28 -9.54 9.61
CA ASN A 290 14.35 -9.23 10.71
C ASN A 290 13.12 -10.15 10.72
N SER A 291 13.26 -11.40 10.29
CA SER A 291 12.20 -12.42 10.21
C SER A 291 12.01 -13.20 11.50
#